data_147457e9b8e5ce3fc9c67707187ac978
#
_entry.id   147457e9b8e5ce3fc9c67707187ac978
#
_cell.length_a   1.000
_cell.length_b   1.000
_cell.length_c   1.000
_cell.angle_alpha   90.00
_cell.angle_beta   90.00
_cell.angle_gamma   90.00
#
_symmetry.space_group_name_H-M   'P 1'
#
loop_
_entity.id
_entity.type
_entity.pdbx_description
1 polymer ?
#
loop_
_entity_poly.entity_id
_entity_poly.type
_entity_poly.pdbx_seq_one_letter_code
_entity_poly.pdbx_strand_id
1 'polypeptide(L)'
;MAKIIGIDLGTTNSAMAVMEGSEPEILVNAEGDRTTPSVVGFGKDGERTVGKAAKNKAVTNPENTIASVKRFIGRSYAETGEEQKTVAYMVKNGNGGRAVVDIDGKDYMPEEISAMVLQKIKSDAEKRVGEPITQAVITVPAYFNDAQRQATKDAGKIAGLEVMRIINEPTAAALAYGLDKTNKDEKVLVFDLGGGTFDVSVLELGDGVFEVCSTAGDNHLGGDDWDQRVIDWIADKFQAENGIDLRADKMALQRLKEAAEKAKMELSSTTQTNINLPFISAGAAGPLHLDYTLSRAEFERITKDLLDRCKKPVEQALRDAGLSTGDVNEVILVGGSTRMPAVQELVKNMTGKQPNMSVNPDEVVAMGAAVQGGVLAGDVEGILLLDVTPLSLGVETMGGVMTKMIDRNTTIPTRKTEIYSTAADNQTSVEIHVLQGERQMAQDNKTLGKFQLTGIPAARRGVPQIEVTFDIDANGIVNVSDKDLGTGKQQQITISGSTALTDDEVDRMVKDAEAHAEEDKVRKEEVEVRNNCDSLINATETTLGEVGDKVSPEVKQQAESAVAQGKAALEGTDIEAIKAAIEAMQQAGYKLAEVVYGNQDAAQAAAGAAGAQQPADDDTIEADFEVVDDDEKKDK
;
A
#
# COMPACT_ATOMS: atom_id res chain seq x y z
N MET A 1 10.76 14.52 29.45
CA MET A 1 10.63 14.73 27.97
C MET A 1 9.16 14.84 27.65
N ALA A 2 8.77 15.51 26.57
CA ALA A 2 7.36 15.53 26.17
C ALA A 2 6.89 14.10 25.85
N LYS A 3 5.72 13.70 26.38
CA LYS A 3 5.15 12.37 26.09
C LYS A 3 4.74 12.26 24.63
N ILE A 4 5.09 11.18 23.98
CA ILE A 4 4.65 10.82 22.63
C ILE A 4 3.40 9.96 22.78
N ILE A 5 2.28 10.41 22.19
CA ILE A 5 1.03 9.66 22.20
C ILE A 5 0.99 8.65 21.04
N GLY A 6 0.56 7.42 21.32
CA GLY A 6 0.18 6.45 20.30
C GLY A 6 -1.30 6.59 19.95
N ILE A 7 -1.60 6.73 18.66
CA ILE A 7 -2.97 6.90 18.18
C ILE A 7 -3.28 5.84 17.13
N ASP A 8 -4.31 5.04 17.39
CA ASP A 8 -5.02 4.29 16.38
C ASP A 8 -6.10 5.19 15.76
N LEU A 9 -5.88 5.64 14.52
CA LEU A 9 -6.85 6.44 13.77
C LEU A 9 -7.73 5.49 12.93
N GLY A 10 -8.67 4.81 13.57
CA GLY A 10 -9.53 3.81 12.93
C GLY A 10 -10.63 4.41 12.06
N THR A 11 -11.17 3.61 11.12
CA THR A 11 -12.28 4.00 10.23
C THR A 11 -13.55 4.33 11.02
N THR A 12 -13.90 3.49 12.01
CA THR A 12 -15.12 3.61 12.80
C THR A 12 -14.86 4.21 14.17
N ASN A 13 -13.82 3.73 14.85
CA ASN A 13 -13.41 4.20 16.18
C ASN A 13 -11.90 4.41 16.19
N SER A 14 -11.47 5.39 16.97
CA SER A 14 -10.06 5.69 17.24
C SER A 14 -9.74 5.45 18.71
N ALA A 15 -8.51 5.07 19.02
CA ALA A 15 -8.02 4.86 20.38
C ALA A 15 -6.71 5.61 20.60
N MET A 16 -6.37 5.87 21.87
CA MET A 16 -5.14 6.56 22.25
C MET A 16 -4.49 5.90 23.46
N ALA A 17 -3.16 5.86 23.44
CA ALA A 17 -2.35 5.31 24.52
C ALA A 17 -1.07 6.10 24.74
N VAL A 18 -0.50 5.98 25.93
CA VAL A 18 0.83 6.54 26.27
C VAL A 18 1.66 5.46 26.98
N MET A 19 2.96 5.64 27.01
CA MET A 19 3.81 4.87 27.91
C MET A 19 3.71 5.41 29.34
N GLU A 20 3.41 4.52 30.30
CA GLU A 20 3.52 4.78 31.74
C GLU A 20 4.60 3.84 32.31
N GLY A 21 5.80 4.38 32.46
CA GLY A 21 6.97 3.57 32.75
C GLY A 21 7.31 2.64 31.58
N SER A 22 7.32 1.34 31.80
CA SER A 22 7.62 0.32 30.78
C SER A 22 6.37 -0.27 30.12
N GLU A 23 5.16 0.13 30.50
CA GLU A 23 3.92 -0.44 30.00
C GLU A 23 3.08 0.60 29.22
N PRO A 24 2.45 0.21 28.11
CA PRO A 24 1.51 1.08 27.40
C PRO A 24 0.15 1.10 28.11
N GLU A 25 -0.37 2.27 28.38
CA GLU A 25 -1.69 2.50 29.01
C GLU A 25 -2.65 3.17 28.03
N ILE A 26 -3.86 2.60 27.88
CA ILE A 26 -4.96 3.21 27.12
C ILE A 26 -5.52 4.39 27.92
N LEU A 27 -5.57 5.55 27.27
CA LEU A 27 -6.21 6.73 27.80
C LEU A 27 -7.71 6.72 27.52
N VAL A 28 -8.52 6.99 28.55
CA VAL A 28 -9.96 7.19 28.37
C VAL A 28 -10.23 8.62 27.89
N ASN A 29 -11.20 8.77 27.00
CA ASN A 29 -11.62 10.08 26.48
C ASN A 29 -12.43 10.89 27.54
N ALA A 30 -12.85 12.10 27.20
CA ALA A 30 -13.61 12.97 28.09
C ALA A 30 -14.99 12.38 28.47
N GLU A 31 -15.54 11.51 27.66
CA GLU A 31 -16.80 10.80 27.89
C GLU A 31 -16.64 9.54 28.77
N GLY A 32 -15.41 9.17 29.13
CA GLY A 32 -15.07 7.99 29.93
C GLY A 32 -14.96 6.70 29.13
N ASP A 33 -15.02 6.76 27.80
CA ASP A 33 -14.89 5.62 26.91
C ASP A 33 -13.40 5.40 26.53
N ARG A 34 -13.00 4.15 26.28
CA ARG A 34 -11.63 3.78 25.88
C ARG A 34 -11.37 3.97 24.38
N THR A 35 -12.44 4.17 23.62
CA THR A 35 -12.40 4.48 22.18
C THR A 35 -13.25 5.71 21.89
N THR A 36 -12.90 6.44 20.84
CA THR A 36 -13.63 7.63 20.38
C THR A 36 -14.17 7.34 18.98
N PRO A 37 -15.50 7.44 18.73
CA PRO A 37 -16.03 7.31 17.38
C PRO A 37 -15.35 8.29 16.41
N SER A 38 -14.89 7.81 15.26
CA SER A 38 -14.26 8.61 14.19
C SER A 38 -15.34 9.35 13.39
N VAL A 39 -16.13 10.18 14.06
CA VAL A 39 -17.30 10.86 13.52
C VAL A 39 -17.21 12.36 13.83
N VAL A 40 -17.48 13.19 12.80
CA VAL A 40 -17.52 14.66 12.92
C VAL A 40 -18.88 15.16 12.46
N GLY A 41 -19.56 15.93 13.30
CA GLY A 41 -20.86 16.54 13.00
C GLY A 41 -20.76 18.06 12.90
N PHE A 42 -21.42 18.64 11.90
CA PHE A 42 -21.49 20.09 11.68
C PHE A 42 -22.92 20.58 11.93
N GLY A 43 -23.07 21.56 12.83
CA GLY A 43 -24.33 22.21 13.12
C GLY A 43 -24.60 23.42 12.21
N LYS A 44 -25.85 23.90 12.18
CA LYS A 44 -26.28 25.01 11.32
C LYS A 44 -25.54 26.33 11.59
N ASP A 45 -25.05 26.53 12.83
CA ASP A 45 -24.34 27.74 13.26
C ASP A 45 -22.80 27.59 13.13
N GLY A 46 -22.31 26.59 12.39
CA GLY A 46 -20.89 26.29 12.31
C GLY A 46 -20.33 25.55 13.52
N GLU A 47 -21.20 25.17 14.47
CA GLU A 47 -20.81 24.34 15.61
C GLU A 47 -20.27 22.99 15.12
N ARG A 48 -19.10 22.61 15.60
CA ARG A 48 -18.47 21.32 15.29
C ARG A 48 -18.50 20.42 16.52
N THR A 49 -18.98 19.20 16.33
CA THR A 49 -18.97 18.14 17.35
C THR A 49 -18.17 16.95 16.84
N VAL A 50 -17.46 16.23 17.70
CA VAL A 50 -16.63 15.07 17.35
C VAL A 50 -16.89 13.94 18.33
N GLY A 51 -16.75 12.71 17.85
CA GLY A 51 -16.89 11.51 18.67
C GLY A 51 -18.34 11.13 18.94
N LYS A 52 -18.63 10.70 20.15
CA LYS A 52 -19.95 10.20 20.59
C LYS A 52 -21.06 11.25 20.42
N ALA A 53 -20.75 12.52 20.67
CA ALA A 53 -21.71 13.61 20.49
C ALA A 53 -22.14 13.78 19.02
N ALA A 54 -21.19 13.64 18.09
CA ALA A 54 -21.47 13.66 16.66
C ALA A 54 -22.26 12.41 16.23
N LYS A 55 -21.84 11.20 16.66
CA LYS A 55 -22.53 9.93 16.36
C LYS A 55 -24.00 9.99 16.78
N ASN A 56 -24.29 10.53 17.95
CA ASN A 56 -25.66 10.66 18.45
C ASN A 56 -26.54 11.63 17.64
N LYS A 57 -25.93 12.62 16.94
CA LYS A 57 -26.64 13.56 16.05
C LYS A 57 -26.85 13.02 14.64
N ALA A 58 -26.21 11.90 14.26
CA ALA A 58 -26.21 11.38 12.90
C ALA A 58 -27.62 11.09 12.36
N VAL A 59 -28.53 10.59 13.19
CA VAL A 59 -29.92 10.31 12.78
C VAL A 59 -30.68 11.57 12.38
N THR A 60 -30.45 12.69 13.09
CA THR A 60 -31.18 13.94 12.87
C THR A 60 -30.49 14.87 11.87
N ASN A 61 -29.20 14.63 11.58
CA ASN A 61 -28.40 15.44 10.68
C ASN A 61 -27.43 14.57 9.86
N PRO A 62 -27.92 13.56 9.10
CA PRO A 62 -27.06 12.58 8.43
C PRO A 62 -26.18 13.21 7.34
N GLU A 63 -26.64 14.27 6.66
CA GLU A 63 -25.91 14.91 5.57
C GLU A 63 -24.68 15.70 6.03
N ASN A 64 -24.72 16.24 7.26
CA ASN A 64 -23.63 17.00 7.85
C ASN A 64 -22.94 16.24 9.02
N THR A 65 -23.12 14.91 9.09
CA THR A 65 -22.42 14.04 10.02
C THR A 65 -21.54 13.07 9.24
N ILE A 66 -20.24 13.27 9.36
CA ILE A 66 -19.24 12.60 8.55
C ILE A 66 -18.66 11.43 9.36
N ALA A 67 -18.93 10.21 8.89
CA ALA A 67 -18.39 8.96 9.42
C ALA A 67 -17.58 8.25 8.34
N SER A 68 -16.71 7.34 8.72
CA SER A 68 -15.90 6.50 7.81
C SER A 68 -15.04 7.32 6.81
N VAL A 69 -14.63 8.55 7.19
CA VAL A 69 -13.86 9.45 6.30
C VAL A 69 -12.51 8.86 5.88
N LYS A 70 -11.95 7.95 6.67
CA LYS A 70 -10.70 7.23 6.35
C LYS A 70 -10.77 6.47 5.02
N ARG A 71 -11.98 6.07 4.56
CA ARG A 71 -12.19 5.44 3.25
C ARG A 71 -11.94 6.39 2.05
N PHE A 72 -11.85 7.71 2.30
CA PHE A 72 -11.64 8.74 1.27
C PHE A 72 -10.26 9.41 1.37
N ILE A 73 -9.55 9.22 2.48
CA ILE A 73 -8.27 9.90 2.74
C ILE A 73 -7.22 9.53 1.71
N GLY A 74 -6.56 10.53 1.12
CA GLY A 74 -5.50 10.33 0.12
C GLY A 74 -5.97 9.75 -1.22
N ARG A 75 -7.30 9.71 -1.51
CA ARG A 75 -7.86 9.10 -2.72
C ARG A 75 -8.47 10.14 -3.66
N SER A 76 -8.49 9.80 -4.96
CA SER A 76 -9.19 10.61 -5.95
C SER A 76 -10.69 10.34 -5.92
N TYR A 77 -11.49 11.31 -6.40
CA TYR A 77 -12.94 11.16 -6.52
C TYR A 77 -13.37 9.96 -7.38
N ALA A 78 -12.64 9.73 -8.48
CA ALA A 78 -12.93 8.62 -9.38
C ALA A 78 -12.75 7.23 -8.74
N GLU A 79 -11.87 7.14 -7.74
CA GLU A 79 -11.55 5.90 -7.03
C GLU A 79 -12.54 5.56 -5.91
N THR A 80 -13.41 6.50 -5.52
CA THR A 80 -14.30 6.36 -4.34
C THR A 80 -15.76 6.11 -4.71
N GLY A 81 -16.03 5.66 -5.95
CA GLY A 81 -17.41 5.56 -6.48
C GLY A 81 -18.32 4.60 -5.69
N GLU A 82 -17.78 3.53 -5.13
CA GLU A 82 -18.57 2.59 -4.31
C GLU A 82 -18.81 3.15 -2.91
N GLU A 83 -17.79 3.73 -2.28
CA GLU A 83 -17.90 4.34 -0.95
C GLU A 83 -18.88 5.51 -0.93
N GLN A 84 -18.94 6.30 -2.01
CA GLN A 84 -19.90 7.41 -2.15
C GLN A 84 -21.35 6.94 -2.03
N LYS A 85 -21.65 5.69 -2.41
CA LYS A 85 -23.00 5.10 -2.33
C LYS A 85 -23.38 4.69 -0.90
N THR A 86 -22.38 4.48 -0.05
CA THR A 86 -22.58 3.98 1.32
C THR A 86 -22.67 5.06 2.37
N VAL A 87 -22.34 6.32 2.05
CA VAL A 87 -22.37 7.44 2.98
C VAL A 87 -23.59 8.33 2.76
N ALA A 88 -24.05 9.02 3.82
CA ALA A 88 -25.20 9.91 3.74
C ALA A 88 -24.84 11.33 3.29
N TYR A 89 -23.60 11.75 3.52
CA TYR A 89 -23.08 13.05 3.13
C TYR A 89 -22.62 13.07 1.67
N MET A 90 -22.46 14.28 1.13
CA MET A 90 -22.08 14.45 -0.27
C MET A 90 -20.55 14.47 -0.42
N VAL A 91 -20.06 13.63 -1.34
CA VAL A 91 -18.67 13.63 -1.78
C VAL A 91 -18.60 14.20 -3.19
N LYS A 92 -17.69 15.13 -3.43
CA LYS A 92 -17.52 15.85 -4.71
C LYS A 92 -16.12 15.64 -5.29
N ASN A 93 -16.03 15.91 -6.60
CA ASN A 93 -14.75 16.03 -7.28
C ASN A 93 -14.15 17.41 -7.02
N GLY A 94 -13.17 17.47 -6.13
CA GLY A 94 -12.45 18.69 -5.77
C GLY A 94 -11.30 19.02 -6.73
N ASN A 95 -10.56 20.07 -6.39
CA ASN A 95 -9.39 20.51 -7.16
C ASN A 95 -8.35 19.39 -7.28
N GLY A 96 -7.84 19.18 -8.50
CA GLY A 96 -6.85 18.12 -8.78
C GLY A 96 -7.46 16.71 -8.81
N GLY A 97 -8.80 16.57 -8.91
CA GLY A 97 -9.47 15.27 -8.97
C GLY A 97 -9.63 14.58 -7.62
N ARG A 98 -9.33 15.23 -6.50
CA ARG A 98 -9.43 14.66 -5.15
C ARG A 98 -10.88 14.50 -4.68
N ALA A 99 -11.15 13.48 -3.88
CA ALA A 99 -12.41 13.38 -3.17
C ALA A 99 -12.48 14.45 -2.07
N VAL A 100 -13.54 15.24 -2.06
CA VAL A 100 -13.81 16.24 -1.01
C VAL A 100 -15.22 16.07 -0.48
N VAL A 101 -15.43 16.37 0.79
CA VAL A 101 -16.74 16.31 1.44
C VAL A 101 -17.38 17.68 1.40
N ASP A 102 -18.58 17.77 0.83
CA ASP A 102 -19.39 19.01 0.84
C ASP A 102 -20.21 19.11 2.12
N ILE A 103 -20.05 20.19 2.83
CA ILE A 103 -20.81 20.51 4.04
C ILE A 103 -21.37 21.92 3.88
N ASP A 104 -22.67 22.01 3.63
CA ASP A 104 -23.38 23.29 3.43
C ASP A 104 -22.72 24.20 2.36
N GLY A 105 -22.21 23.59 1.27
CA GLY A 105 -21.55 24.29 0.16
C GLY A 105 -20.07 24.64 0.39
N LYS A 106 -19.49 24.19 1.50
CA LYS A 106 -18.07 24.30 1.77
C LYS A 106 -17.40 22.94 1.62
N ASP A 107 -16.35 22.87 0.82
CA ASP A 107 -15.57 21.67 0.59
C ASP A 107 -14.54 21.46 1.71
N TYR A 108 -14.50 20.25 2.26
CA TYR A 108 -13.51 19.81 3.24
C TYR A 108 -12.73 18.62 2.70
N MET A 109 -11.42 18.65 2.87
CA MET A 109 -10.58 17.49 2.56
C MET A 109 -10.77 16.40 3.63
N PRO A 110 -10.70 15.11 3.28
CA PRO A 110 -10.73 14.02 4.26
C PRO A 110 -9.68 14.15 5.35
N GLU A 111 -8.51 14.70 5.02
CA GLU A 111 -7.43 15.03 5.95
C GLU A 111 -7.85 16.07 7.01
N GLU A 112 -8.61 17.10 6.62
CA GLU A 112 -9.12 18.11 7.53
C GLU A 112 -10.12 17.51 8.53
N ILE A 113 -11.00 16.62 8.06
CA ILE A 113 -11.99 15.93 8.90
C ILE A 113 -11.29 14.94 9.84
N SER A 114 -10.30 14.20 9.33
CA SER A 114 -9.47 13.30 10.15
C SER A 114 -8.69 14.09 11.22
N ALA A 115 -8.18 15.28 10.86
CA ALA A 115 -7.53 16.17 11.80
C ALA A 115 -8.46 16.64 12.94
N MET A 116 -9.75 16.80 12.66
CA MET A 116 -10.73 17.15 13.72
C MET A 116 -10.89 16.02 14.74
N VAL A 117 -10.84 14.76 14.28
CA VAL A 117 -10.82 13.58 15.17
C VAL A 117 -9.53 13.58 16.00
N LEU A 118 -8.37 13.81 15.36
CA LEU A 118 -7.08 13.87 16.04
C LEU A 118 -6.99 15.01 17.05
N GLN A 119 -7.58 16.18 16.75
CA GLN A 119 -7.67 17.30 17.68
C GLN A 119 -8.47 16.95 18.96
N LYS A 120 -9.59 16.22 18.80
CA LYS A 120 -10.37 15.71 19.95
C LYS A 120 -9.52 14.76 20.79
N ILE A 121 -8.87 13.78 20.15
CA ILE A 121 -7.98 12.81 20.80
C ILE A 121 -6.86 13.52 21.56
N LYS A 122 -6.17 14.47 20.91
CA LYS A 122 -5.13 15.30 21.53
C LYS A 122 -5.66 16.02 22.77
N SER A 123 -6.77 16.73 22.64
CA SER A 123 -7.37 17.49 23.75
C SER A 123 -7.77 16.59 24.94
N ASP A 124 -8.28 15.41 24.65
CA ASP A 124 -8.66 14.46 25.70
C ASP A 124 -7.42 13.85 26.38
N ALA A 125 -6.37 13.53 25.59
CA ALA A 125 -5.09 13.08 26.11
C ALA A 125 -4.44 14.13 27.02
N GLU A 126 -4.37 15.40 26.59
CA GLU A 126 -3.82 16.52 27.37
C GLU A 126 -4.52 16.67 28.71
N LYS A 127 -5.86 16.55 28.73
CA LYS A 127 -6.63 16.59 29.97
C LYS A 127 -6.33 15.43 30.90
N ARG A 128 -6.11 14.24 30.32
CA ARG A 128 -5.86 13.03 31.10
C ARG A 128 -4.44 12.99 31.66
N VAL A 129 -3.47 13.36 30.83
CA VAL A 129 -2.03 13.36 31.19
C VAL A 129 -1.65 14.58 32.04
N GLY A 130 -2.37 15.72 31.87
CA GLY A 130 -2.13 16.93 32.61
C GLY A 130 -1.01 17.80 32.04
N GLU A 131 -0.51 17.48 30.84
CA GLU A 131 0.52 18.27 30.15
C GLU A 131 0.22 18.35 28.64
N PRO A 132 0.78 19.34 27.92
CA PRO A 132 0.59 19.47 26.48
C PRO A 132 1.16 18.28 25.72
N ILE A 133 0.42 17.79 24.73
CA ILE A 133 0.83 16.73 23.80
C ILE A 133 1.13 17.35 22.44
N THR A 134 2.39 17.27 22.02
CA THR A 134 2.85 17.86 20.76
C THR A 134 3.31 16.81 19.74
N GLN A 135 3.56 15.56 20.17
CA GLN A 135 4.13 14.50 19.35
C GLN A 135 3.25 13.27 19.38
N ALA A 136 3.17 12.58 18.23
CA ALA A 136 2.37 11.38 18.09
C ALA A 136 3.02 10.34 17.15
N VAL A 137 2.74 9.06 17.43
CA VAL A 137 2.81 7.96 16.47
C VAL A 137 1.40 7.65 16.04
N ILE A 138 1.11 7.64 14.74
CA ILE A 138 -0.23 7.40 14.19
C ILE A 138 -0.20 6.13 13.34
N THR A 139 -1.22 5.29 13.48
CA THR A 139 -1.31 4.04 12.73
C THR A 139 -2.07 4.18 11.43
N VAL A 140 -1.72 3.32 10.48
CA VAL A 140 -2.41 3.16 9.20
C VAL A 140 -2.55 1.67 8.86
N PRO A 141 -3.54 1.28 8.06
CA PRO A 141 -3.58 -0.06 7.48
C PRO A 141 -2.27 -0.40 6.76
N ALA A 142 -1.85 -1.65 6.82
CA ALA A 142 -0.58 -2.08 6.22
C ALA A 142 -0.58 -1.83 4.70
N TYR A 143 -1.73 -1.98 4.06
CA TYR A 143 -1.95 -1.80 2.63
C TYR A 143 -2.21 -0.35 2.20
N PHE A 144 -2.15 0.64 3.11
CA PHE A 144 -2.20 2.04 2.72
C PHE A 144 -1.03 2.35 1.80
N ASN A 145 -1.36 2.96 0.66
CA ASN A 145 -0.35 3.47 -0.26
C ASN A 145 0.30 4.75 0.27
N ASP A 146 1.33 5.22 -0.44
CA ASP A 146 2.09 6.39 -0.08
C ASP A 146 1.24 7.67 0.10
N ALA A 147 0.27 7.88 -0.79
CA ALA A 147 -0.63 9.04 -0.71
C ALA A 147 -1.52 9.03 0.54
N GLN A 148 -2.04 7.88 0.92
CA GLN A 148 -2.87 7.72 2.10
C GLN A 148 -2.04 7.86 3.39
N ARG A 149 -0.78 7.38 3.39
CA ARG A 149 0.19 7.58 4.48
C ARG A 149 0.54 9.06 4.64
N GLN A 150 0.85 9.74 3.54
CA GLN A 150 1.14 11.17 3.56
C GLN A 150 -0.07 11.99 4.02
N ALA A 151 -1.27 11.68 3.51
CA ALA A 151 -2.52 12.32 3.92
C ALA A 151 -2.82 12.14 5.42
N THR A 152 -2.52 10.95 5.98
CA THR A 152 -2.63 10.70 7.42
C THR A 152 -1.61 11.53 8.21
N LYS A 153 -0.37 11.63 7.73
CA LYS A 153 0.67 12.47 8.33
C LYS A 153 0.28 13.95 8.30
N ASP A 154 -0.32 14.41 7.19
CA ASP A 154 -0.80 15.78 7.04
C ASP A 154 -1.99 16.06 7.96
N ALA A 155 -2.90 15.11 8.15
CA ALA A 155 -3.98 15.22 9.15
C ALA A 155 -3.43 15.40 10.56
N GLY A 156 -2.36 14.68 10.93
CA GLY A 156 -1.65 14.88 12.20
C GLY A 156 -1.09 16.30 12.35
N LYS A 157 -0.44 16.82 11.31
CA LYS A 157 0.08 18.21 11.30
C LYS A 157 -1.04 19.23 11.42
N ILE A 158 -2.15 19.07 10.70
CA ILE A 158 -3.33 19.94 10.77
C ILE A 158 -3.93 19.91 12.19
N ALA A 159 -3.85 18.78 12.88
CA ALA A 159 -4.26 18.65 14.27
C ALA A 159 -3.29 19.30 15.28
N GLY A 160 -2.16 19.83 14.83
CA GLY A 160 -1.12 20.41 15.66
C GLY A 160 -0.29 19.35 16.40
N LEU A 161 -0.06 18.20 15.73
CA LEU A 161 0.82 17.13 16.20
C LEU A 161 2.02 17.01 15.25
N GLU A 162 3.21 16.92 15.81
CA GLU A 162 4.38 16.42 15.10
C GLU A 162 4.26 14.90 15.01
N VAL A 163 4.06 14.39 13.78
CA VAL A 163 3.96 12.95 13.53
C VAL A 163 5.36 12.36 13.45
N MET A 164 5.80 11.78 14.56
CA MET A 164 7.13 11.17 14.71
C MET A 164 7.27 9.92 13.83
N ARG A 165 6.19 9.15 13.70
CA ARG A 165 6.16 7.94 12.87
C ARG A 165 4.74 7.62 12.40
N ILE A 166 4.62 7.14 11.18
CA ILE A 166 3.47 6.37 10.70
C ILE A 166 3.84 4.90 10.81
N ILE A 167 3.00 4.10 11.47
CA ILE A 167 3.24 2.66 11.68
C ILE A 167 2.04 1.86 11.20
N ASN A 168 2.27 0.66 10.66
CA ASN A 168 1.19 -0.23 10.23
C ASN A 168 0.41 -0.79 11.44
N GLU A 169 -0.91 -0.86 11.34
CA GLU A 169 -1.82 -1.36 12.39
C GLU A 169 -1.45 -2.77 12.87
N PRO A 170 -1.25 -3.78 11.98
CA PRO A 170 -0.85 -5.12 12.44
C PRO A 170 0.55 -5.15 13.06
N THR A 171 1.45 -4.28 12.60
CA THR A 171 2.80 -4.15 13.18
C THR A 171 2.75 -3.56 14.58
N ALA A 172 1.94 -2.53 14.79
CA ALA A 172 1.69 -1.97 16.12
C ALA A 172 1.09 -3.01 17.06
N ALA A 173 0.10 -3.78 16.59
CA ALA A 173 -0.50 -4.85 17.40
C ALA A 173 0.53 -5.92 17.81
N ALA A 174 1.44 -6.29 16.90
CA ALA A 174 2.52 -7.23 17.22
C ALA A 174 3.50 -6.67 18.26
N LEU A 175 3.84 -5.36 18.19
CA LEU A 175 4.65 -4.70 19.21
C LEU A 175 4.02 -4.77 20.60
N ALA A 176 2.74 -4.45 20.72
CA ALA A 176 2.04 -4.54 22.01
C ALA A 176 1.97 -5.98 22.54
N TYR A 177 1.75 -6.96 21.64
CA TYR A 177 1.70 -8.36 21.98
C TYR A 177 3.06 -8.90 22.45
N GLY A 178 4.14 -8.50 21.75
CA GLY A 178 5.49 -9.06 21.95
C GLY A 178 6.34 -8.32 22.99
N LEU A 179 5.85 -7.21 23.55
CA LEU A 179 6.63 -6.35 24.46
C LEU A 179 7.24 -7.14 25.64
N ASP A 180 6.52 -8.11 26.18
CA ASP A 180 6.94 -8.97 27.28
C ASP A 180 7.58 -10.30 26.84
N LYS A 181 7.76 -10.52 25.52
CA LYS A 181 8.18 -11.80 24.91
C LYS A 181 9.50 -11.71 24.13
N THR A 182 10.28 -10.68 24.37
CA THR A 182 11.51 -10.38 23.63
C THR A 182 12.56 -11.50 23.59
N ASN A 183 12.46 -12.51 24.46
CA ASN A 183 13.39 -13.65 24.53
C ASN A 183 12.86 -14.92 23.83
N LYS A 184 11.84 -14.81 22.98
CA LYS A 184 11.27 -15.95 22.27
C LYS A 184 11.30 -15.69 20.76
N ASP A 185 11.74 -16.70 20.01
CA ASP A 185 11.62 -16.71 18.56
C ASP A 185 10.21 -17.23 18.21
N GLU A 186 9.35 -16.35 17.76
CA GLU A 186 7.96 -16.67 17.39
C GLU A 186 7.61 -16.14 16.00
N LYS A 187 6.96 -16.97 15.20
CA LYS A 187 6.31 -16.57 13.94
C LYS A 187 4.84 -16.28 14.22
N VAL A 188 4.46 -15.05 14.03
CA VAL A 188 3.14 -14.55 14.41
C VAL A 188 2.37 -14.13 13.16
N LEU A 189 1.12 -14.59 13.05
CA LEU A 189 0.18 -14.09 12.06
C LEU A 189 -0.77 -13.11 12.74
N VAL A 190 -0.78 -11.87 12.30
CA VAL A 190 -1.75 -10.85 12.73
C VAL A 190 -2.87 -10.81 11.71
N PHE A 191 -4.10 -11.04 12.19
CA PHE A 191 -5.33 -10.97 11.40
C PHE A 191 -6.13 -9.77 11.90
N ASP A 192 -6.08 -8.69 11.15
CA ASP A 192 -6.71 -7.41 11.50
C ASP A 192 -7.94 -7.17 10.62
N LEU A 193 -9.14 -7.35 11.19
CA LEU A 193 -10.41 -7.04 10.54
C LEU A 193 -11.09 -5.88 11.28
N GLY A 194 -10.85 -4.69 10.77
CA GLY A 194 -11.41 -3.45 11.29
C GLY A 194 -12.83 -3.15 10.82
N GLY A 195 -13.22 -1.87 10.90
CA GLY A 195 -14.51 -1.40 10.38
C GLY A 195 -14.54 -1.25 8.86
N GLY A 196 -13.41 -0.91 8.24
CA GLY A 196 -13.33 -0.61 6.82
C GLY A 196 -12.28 -1.37 6.03
N THR A 197 -11.31 -1.99 6.71
CA THR A 197 -10.16 -2.66 6.10
C THR A 197 -9.91 -4.02 6.72
N PHE A 198 -9.29 -4.89 5.94
CA PHE A 198 -8.79 -6.19 6.37
C PHE A 198 -7.31 -6.33 5.99
N ASP A 199 -6.45 -6.52 6.98
CA ASP A 199 -5.02 -6.71 6.81
C ASP A 199 -4.57 -8.02 7.45
N VAL A 200 -3.63 -8.70 6.80
CA VAL A 200 -2.94 -9.87 7.32
C VAL A 200 -1.45 -9.65 7.22
N SER A 201 -0.74 -9.73 8.32
CA SER A 201 0.72 -9.66 8.34
C SER A 201 1.33 -10.87 9.02
N VAL A 202 2.44 -11.34 8.46
CA VAL A 202 3.27 -12.39 9.05
C VAL A 202 4.54 -11.74 9.54
N LEU A 203 4.86 -11.95 10.81
CA LEU A 203 6.01 -11.37 11.47
C LEU A 203 6.87 -12.47 12.13
N GLU A 204 8.17 -12.23 12.17
CA GLU A 204 9.11 -12.94 13.03
C GLU A 204 9.49 -12.04 14.21
N LEU A 205 9.36 -12.58 15.41
CA LEU A 205 9.72 -11.91 16.66
C LEU A 205 10.87 -12.70 17.29
N GLY A 206 11.97 -12.03 17.61
CA GLY A 206 13.12 -12.66 18.25
C GLY A 206 14.14 -11.63 18.73
N ASP A 207 14.73 -11.82 19.89
CA ASP A 207 15.78 -10.96 20.48
C ASP A 207 15.47 -9.45 20.47
N GLY A 208 14.19 -9.09 20.63
CA GLY A 208 13.73 -7.69 20.57
C GLY A 208 13.54 -7.15 19.14
N VAL A 209 13.77 -7.95 18.11
CA VAL A 209 13.50 -7.59 16.72
C VAL A 209 12.10 -8.03 16.33
N PHE A 210 11.36 -7.13 15.72
CA PHE A 210 10.02 -7.34 15.15
C PHE A 210 10.14 -7.13 13.65
N GLU A 211 10.26 -8.20 12.89
CA GLU A 211 10.43 -8.17 11.45
C GLU A 211 9.16 -8.60 10.73
N VAL A 212 8.61 -7.73 9.90
CA VAL A 212 7.50 -8.07 9.01
C VAL A 212 8.07 -8.84 7.82
N CYS A 213 7.68 -10.11 7.67
CA CYS A 213 8.10 -10.95 6.54
C CYS A 213 7.22 -10.67 5.31
N SER A 214 5.92 -10.49 5.54
CA SER A 214 4.96 -10.22 4.46
C SER A 214 3.70 -9.56 4.98
N THR A 215 3.00 -8.87 4.08
CA THR A 215 1.67 -8.31 4.33
C THR A 215 0.77 -8.50 3.11
N ALA A 216 -0.53 -8.73 3.35
CA ALA A 216 -1.58 -8.82 2.35
C ALA A 216 -2.88 -8.27 2.93
N GLY A 217 -3.84 -7.83 2.09
CA GLY A 217 -5.06 -7.23 2.62
C GLY A 217 -6.16 -7.02 1.59
N ASP A 218 -7.27 -6.46 2.08
CA ASP A 218 -8.42 -5.99 1.30
C ASP A 218 -8.99 -4.74 2.00
N ASN A 219 -8.71 -3.57 1.47
CA ASN A 219 -9.11 -2.30 2.11
C ASN A 219 -10.57 -1.91 1.84
N HIS A 220 -11.31 -2.76 1.12
CA HIS A 220 -12.76 -2.66 0.95
C HIS A 220 -13.50 -3.80 1.65
N LEU A 221 -12.89 -4.36 2.70
CA LEU A 221 -13.48 -5.43 3.50
C LEU A 221 -13.36 -5.07 4.98
N GLY A 222 -14.48 -4.79 5.62
CA GLY A 222 -14.53 -4.50 7.05
C GLY A 222 -15.93 -4.60 7.62
N GLY A 223 -16.08 -4.33 8.89
CA GLY A 223 -17.36 -4.43 9.61
C GLY A 223 -18.52 -3.67 8.99
N ASP A 224 -18.24 -2.53 8.32
CA ASP A 224 -19.25 -1.74 7.61
C ASP A 224 -19.89 -2.54 6.45
N ASP A 225 -19.14 -3.45 5.82
CA ASP A 225 -19.67 -4.29 4.73
C ASP A 225 -20.63 -5.36 5.27
N TRP A 226 -20.33 -5.92 6.47
CA TRP A 226 -21.29 -6.78 7.19
C TRP A 226 -22.55 -6.03 7.57
N ASP A 227 -22.42 -4.78 8.06
CA ASP A 227 -23.55 -3.92 8.37
C ASP A 227 -24.39 -3.66 7.13
N GLN A 228 -23.77 -3.40 5.98
CA GLN A 228 -24.46 -3.18 4.72
C GLN A 228 -25.30 -4.41 4.30
N ARG A 229 -24.80 -5.64 4.49
CA ARG A 229 -25.59 -6.85 4.23
C ARG A 229 -26.84 -6.94 5.12
N VAL A 230 -26.73 -6.52 6.37
CA VAL A 230 -27.89 -6.48 7.29
C VAL A 230 -28.86 -5.37 6.87
N ILE A 231 -28.38 -4.19 6.48
CA ILE A 231 -29.19 -3.09 5.96
C ILE A 231 -29.99 -3.56 4.74
N ASP A 232 -29.31 -4.19 3.78
CA ASP A 232 -29.95 -4.70 2.55
C ASP A 232 -31.01 -5.76 2.88
N TRP A 233 -30.70 -6.70 3.76
CA TRP A 233 -31.65 -7.73 4.20
C TRP A 233 -32.90 -7.12 4.85
N ILE A 234 -32.74 -6.09 5.71
CA ILE A 234 -33.86 -5.38 6.35
C ILE A 234 -34.68 -4.62 5.28
N ALA A 235 -34.00 -3.84 4.43
CA ALA A 235 -34.65 -2.98 3.46
C ALA A 235 -35.42 -3.78 2.41
N ASP A 236 -34.85 -4.87 1.89
CA ASP A 236 -35.49 -5.74 0.91
C ASP A 236 -36.73 -6.43 1.50
N LYS A 237 -36.66 -6.90 2.75
CA LYS A 237 -37.78 -7.48 3.46
C LYS A 237 -38.90 -6.45 3.69
N PHE A 238 -38.56 -5.25 4.14
CA PHE A 238 -39.50 -4.16 4.37
C PHE A 238 -40.16 -3.71 3.07
N GLN A 239 -39.39 -3.62 1.98
CA GLN A 239 -39.90 -3.28 0.64
C GLN A 239 -40.89 -4.34 0.13
N ALA A 240 -40.59 -5.63 0.35
CA ALA A 240 -41.49 -6.72 -0.03
C ALA A 240 -42.83 -6.66 0.72
N GLU A 241 -42.82 -6.27 2.00
CA GLU A 241 -44.01 -6.19 2.85
C GLU A 241 -44.80 -4.89 2.66
N ASN A 242 -44.12 -3.75 2.45
CA ASN A 242 -44.74 -2.43 2.49
C ASN A 242 -44.65 -1.63 1.16
N GLY A 243 -43.90 -2.13 0.16
CA GLY A 243 -43.68 -1.45 -1.11
C GLY A 243 -42.78 -0.20 -1.03
N ILE A 244 -42.07 0.01 0.08
CA ILE A 244 -41.21 1.19 0.34
C ILE A 244 -39.77 0.75 0.56
N ASP A 245 -38.84 1.32 -0.22
CA ASP A 245 -37.40 1.13 0.00
C ASP A 245 -36.90 2.16 1.01
N LEU A 246 -36.51 1.68 2.21
CA LEU A 246 -36.00 2.52 3.29
C LEU A 246 -34.65 3.17 2.97
N ARG A 247 -33.89 2.65 1.99
CA ARG A 247 -32.59 3.19 1.58
C ARG A 247 -32.69 4.52 0.87
N ALA A 248 -33.87 4.85 0.33
CA ALA A 248 -34.13 6.13 -0.34
C ALA A 248 -34.30 7.30 0.63
N ASP A 249 -34.61 7.04 1.89
CA ASP A 249 -34.73 8.05 2.95
C ASP A 249 -33.46 8.05 3.81
N LYS A 250 -32.71 9.16 3.79
CA LYS A 250 -31.44 9.30 4.50
C LYS A 250 -31.55 9.11 6.01
N MET A 251 -32.67 9.56 6.62
CA MET A 251 -32.90 9.39 8.06
C MET A 251 -33.23 7.93 8.38
N ALA A 252 -34.05 7.27 7.57
CA ALA A 252 -34.33 5.86 7.71
C ALA A 252 -33.05 5.02 7.51
N LEU A 253 -32.27 5.32 6.47
CA LEU A 253 -30.98 4.66 6.19
C LEU A 253 -30.01 4.80 7.36
N GLN A 254 -29.90 5.98 7.97
CA GLN A 254 -29.00 6.17 9.14
C GLN A 254 -29.46 5.31 10.35
N ARG A 255 -30.77 5.25 10.58
CA ARG A 255 -31.34 4.38 11.62
C ARG A 255 -31.12 2.90 11.34
N LEU A 256 -31.19 2.49 10.06
CA LEU A 256 -30.84 1.12 9.65
C LEU A 256 -29.37 0.81 9.92
N LYS A 257 -28.46 1.75 9.63
CA LYS A 257 -27.02 1.57 9.90
C LYS A 257 -26.75 1.33 11.39
N GLU A 258 -27.31 2.17 12.26
CA GLU A 258 -27.14 2.02 13.71
C GLU A 258 -27.71 0.68 14.21
N ALA A 259 -28.87 0.29 13.69
CA ALA A 259 -29.52 -0.97 14.05
C ALA A 259 -28.73 -2.18 13.52
N ALA A 260 -28.16 -2.09 12.33
CA ALA A 260 -27.34 -3.14 11.73
C ALA A 260 -26.03 -3.35 12.50
N GLU A 261 -25.30 -2.27 12.79
CA GLU A 261 -24.07 -2.31 13.63
C GLU A 261 -24.38 -2.95 14.99
N LYS A 262 -25.44 -2.49 15.64
CA LYS A 262 -25.88 -3.04 16.92
C LYS A 262 -26.22 -4.54 16.83
N ALA A 263 -26.98 -4.94 15.80
CA ALA A 263 -27.34 -6.34 15.58
C ALA A 263 -26.10 -7.22 15.34
N LYS A 264 -25.13 -6.77 14.53
CA LYS A 264 -23.85 -7.44 14.33
C LYS A 264 -23.10 -7.66 15.66
N MET A 265 -23.01 -6.62 16.50
CA MET A 265 -22.36 -6.70 17.80
C MET A 265 -23.08 -7.68 18.74
N GLU A 266 -24.40 -7.63 18.84
CA GLU A 266 -25.19 -8.53 19.69
C GLU A 266 -25.09 -9.99 19.23
N LEU A 267 -25.09 -10.25 17.90
CA LEU A 267 -24.94 -11.58 17.32
C LEU A 267 -23.54 -12.19 17.55
N SER A 268 -22.55 -11.40 17.97
CA SER A 268 -21.26 -11.95 18.39
C SER A 268 -21.37 -12.73 19.72
N SER A 269 -22.33 -12.38 20.57
CA SER A 269 -22.56 -13.04 21.88
C SER A 269 -23.86 -13.85 21.97
N THR A 270 -24.91 -13.46 21.21
CA THR A 270 -26.21 -14.11 21.20
C THR A 270 -26.45 -14.90 19.91
N THR A 271 -27.41 -15.85 19.94
CA THR A 271 -27.80 -16.62 18.74
C THR A 271 -28.88 -15.94 17.90
N GLN A 272 -29.52 -14.92 18.43
CA GLN A 272 -30.51 -14.08 17.73
C GLN A 272 -30.59 -12.70 18.37
N THR A 273 -31.01 -11.70 17.57
CA THR A 273 -31.31 -10.36 18.06
C THR A 273 -32.60 -9.83 17.45
N ASN A 274 -33.22 -8.85 18.10
CA ASN A 274 -34.43 -8.18 17.62
C ASN A 274 -34.06 -6.76 17.15
N ILE A 275 -34.42 -6.47 15.89
CA ILE A 275 -34.24 -5.15 15.28
C ILE A 275 -35.60 -4.47 15.27
N ASN A 276 -35.80 -3.54 16.21
CA ASN A 276 -37.05 -2.81 16.38
C ASN A 276 -36.84 -1.32 16.12
N LEU A 277 -37.46 -0.82 15.04
CA LEU A 277 -37.38 0.57 14.61
C LEU A 277 -38.82 1.16 14.46
N PRO A 278 -39.38 1.70 15.53
CA PRO A 278 -40.70 2.32 15.47
C PRO A 278 -40.66 3.62 14.63
N PHE A 279 -41.74 3.87 13.91
CA PHE A 279 -41.90 5.07 13.05
C PHE A 279 -40.76 5.22 12.02
N ILE A 280 -40.40 4.11 11.36
CA ILE A 280 -39.26 4.12 10.41
C ILE A 280 -39.66 4.79 9.08
N SER A 281 -40.95 4.74 8.72
CA SER A 281 -41.50 5.34 7.50
C SER A 281 -42.98 5.65 7.68
N ALA A 282 -43.63 6.22 6.65
CA ALA A 282 -45.04 6.48 6.61
C ALA A 282 -45.66 5.90 5.33
N GLY A 283 -46.69 5.09 5.46
CA GLY A 283 -47.51 4.59 4.37
C GLY A 283 -48.84 5.35 4.23
N ALA A 284 -49.65 4.97 3.24
CA ALA A 284 -50.95 5.57 3.02
C ALA A 284 -51.92 5.43 4.22
N ALA A 285 -51.76 4.39 5.02
CA ALA A 285 -52.59 4.10 6.19
C ALA A 285 -52.03 4.69 7.52
N GLY A 286 -50.88 5.37 7.50
CA GLY A 286 -50.25 5.94 8.69
C GLY A 286 -48.80 5.52 8.88
N PRO A 287 -48.24 5.70 10.09
CA PRO A 287 -46.84 5.39 10.36
C PRO A 287 -46.58 3.88 10.27
N LEU A 288 -45.42 3.52 9.74
CA LEU A 288 -44.93 2.17 9.61
C LEU A 288 -43.81 1.90 10.62
N HIS A 289 -43.82 0.69 11.14
CA HIS A 289 -42.87 0.20 12.12
C HIS A 289 -42.14 -1.02 11.57
N LEU A 290 -40.90 -1.19 11.97
CA LEU A 290 -40.09 -2.36 11.67
C LEU A 290 -39.81 -3.13 12.95
N ASP A 291 -40.09 -4.44 12.94
CA ASP A 291 -39.82 -5.34 14.04
C ASP A 291 -39.41 -6.71 13.48
N TYR A 292 -38.11 -6.93 13.33
CA TYR A 292 -37.54 -8.14 12.73
C TYR A 292 -36.57 -8.83 13.68
N THR A 293 -36.67 -10.16 13.73
CA THR A 293 -35.69 -11.02 14.41
C THR A 293 -34.68 -11.51 13.39
N LEU A 294 -33.39 -11.27 13.66
CA LEU A 294 -32.25 -11.78 12.89
C LEU A 294 -31.53 -12.85 13.73
N SER A 295 -31.41 -14.06 13.20
CA SER A 295 -30.61 -15.12 13.83
C SER A 295 -29.15 -15.04 13.37
N ARG A 296 -28.22 -15.51 14.19
CA ARG A 296 -26.80 -15.64 13.82
C ARG A 296 -26.62 -16.50 12.56
N ALA A 297 -27.35 -17.60 12.43
CA ALA A 297 -27.28 -18.45 11.24
C ALA A 297 -27.70 -17.73 9.96
N GLU A 298 -28.73 -16.88 10.03
CA GLU A 298 -29.14 -16.05 8.88
C GLU A 298 -28.13 -14.93 8.60
N PHE A 299 -27.59 -14.28 9.63
CA PHE A 299 -26.51 -13.31 9.51
C PHE A 299 -25.28 -13.91 8.82
N GLU A 300 -24.81 -15.07 9.27
CA GLU A 300 -23.69 -15.79 8.66
C GLU A 300 -23.98 -16.21 7.21
N ARG A 301 -25.23 -16.56 6.90
CA ARG A 301 -25.66 -16.91 5.54
C ARG A 301 -25.57 -15.73 4.57
N ILE A 302 -26.05 -14.55 4.98
CA ILE A 302 -26.07 -13.34 4.11
C ILE A 302 -24.70 -12.66 4.01
N THR A 303 -23.76 -13.01 4.88
CA THR A 303 -22.40 -12.44 4.92
C THR A 303 -21.30 -13.44 4.54
N LYS A 304 -21.69 -14.63 4.07
CA LYS A 304 -20.74 -15.72 3.79
C LYS A 304 -19.67 -15.34 2.77
N ASP A 305 -20.05 -14.61 1.75
CA ASP A 305 -19.14 -14.14 0.70
C ASP A 305 -18.06 -13.20 1.24
N LEU A 306 -18.41 -12.32 2.20
CA LEU A 306 -17.45 -11.44 2.86
C LEU A 306 -16.43 -12.24 3.69
N LEU A 307 -16.91 -13.25 4.41
CA LEU A 307 -16.04 -14.16 5.16
C LEU A 307 -15.10 -14.95 4.23
N ASP A 308 -15.60 -15.39 3.07
CA ASP A 308 -14.78 -16.11 2.09
C ASP A 308 -13.68 -15.21 1.47
N ARG A 309 -13.89 -13.90 1.36
CA ARG A 309 -12.89 -12.94 0.91
C ARG A 309 -11.67 -12.87 1.84
N CYS A 310 -11.83 -13.11 3.14
CA CYS A 310 -10.71 -13.11 4.10
C CYS A 310 -9.67 -14.21 3.82
N LYS A 311 -10.04 -15.31 3.14
CA LYS A 311 -9.16 -16.48 2.96
C LYS A 311 -7.94 -16.17 2.11
N LYS A 312 -8.18 -15.48 1.00
CA LYS A 312 -7.14 -15.25 -0.02
C LYS A 312 -5.98 -14.40 0.50
N PRO A 313 -6.19 -13.28 1.21
CA PRO A 313 -5.09 -12.52 1.81
C PRO A 313 -4.28 -13.34 2.83
N VAL A 314 -4.94 -14.19 3.64
CA VAL A 314 -4.22 -15.07 4.58
C VAL A 314 -3.29 -16.03 3.85
N GLU A 315 -3.80 -16.71 2.82
CA GLU A 315 -3.00 -17.63 2.00
C GLU A 315 -1.85 -16.89 1.28
N GLN A 316 -2.11 -15.68 0.81
CA GLN A 316 -1.12 -14.85 0.13
C GLN A 316 0.01 -14.46 1.08
N ALA A 317 -0.31 -13.93 2.26
CA ALA A 317 0.68 -13.53 3.25
C ALA A 317 1.59 -14.70 3.66
N LEU A 318 1.02 -15.88 3.89
CA LEU A 318 1.79 -17.08 4.22
C LEU A 318 2.71 -17.52 3.07
N ARG A 319 2.22 -17.51 1.82
CA ARG A 319 3.05 -17.84 0.65
C ARG A 319 4.22 -16.87 0.48
N ASP A 320 3.95 -15.57 0.60
CA ASP A 320 4.96 -14.52 0.43
C ASP A 320 6.03 -14.58 1.54
N ALA A 321 5.65 -14.99 2.74
CA ALA A 321 6.59 -15.26 3.83
C ALA A 321 7.34 -16.61 3.68
N GLY A 322 7.01 -17.43 2.67
CA GLY A 322 7.58 -18.77 2.51
C GLY A 322 7.18 -19.75 3.61
N LEU A 323 6.04 -19.50 4.31
CA LEU A 323 5.58 -20.29 5.45
C LEU A 323 4.33 -21.10 5.12
N SER A 324 4.22 -22.24 5.77
CA SER A 324 2.98 -22.99 5.88
C SER A 324 2.20 -22.58 7.14
N THR A 325 0.93 -22.94 7.22
CA THR A 325 0.12 -22.73 8.43
C THR A 325 0.70 -23.42 9.67
N GLY A 326 1.44 -24.51 9.49
CA GLY A 326 2.10 -25.25 10.56
C GLY A 326 3.28 -24.51 11.18
N ASP A 327 3.92 -23.60 10.43
CA ASP A 327 5.09 -22.83 10.87
C ASP A 327 4.69 -21.62 11.75
N VAL A 328 3.44 -21.19 11.70
CA VAL A 328 2.90 -20.09 12.54
C VAL A 328 2.83 -20.56 13.98
N ASN A 329 3.42 -19.83 14.92
CA ASN A 329 3.37 -20.13 16.35
C ASN A 329 2.11 -19.59 16.99
N GLU A 330 1.76 -18.33 16.70
CA GLU A 330 0.63 -17.61 17.28
C GLU A 330 -0.18 -16.87 16.21
N VAL A 331 -1.49 -16.74 16.45
CA VAL A 331 -2.38 -15.92 15.63
C VAL A 331 -3.03 -14.87 16.52
N ILE A 332 -2.81 -13.60 16.20
CA ILE A 332 -3.35 -12.45 16.94
C ILE A 332 -4.53 -11.89 16.15
N LEU A 333 -5.67 -11.71 16.83
CA LEU A 333 -6.85 -11.08 16.27
C LEU A 333 -6.90 -9.61 16.66
N VAL A 334 -7.06 -8.76 15.66
CA VAL A 334 -7.11 -7.30 15.76
C VAL A 334 -8.36 -6.78 15.06
N GLY A 335 -8.85 -5.62 15.50
CA GLY A 335 -10.07 -5.01 14.96
C GLY A 335 -11.35 -5.61 15.52
N GLY A 336 -12.35 -4.75 15.76
CA GLY A 336 -13.61 -5.13 16.43
C GLY A 336 -14.40 -6.23 15.71
N SER A 337 -14.25 -6.35 14.38
CA SER A 337 -14.96 -7.35 13.57
C SER A 337 -14.43 -8.78 13.79
N THR A 338 -13.24 -8.96 14.37
CA THR A 338 -12.72 -10.28 14.77
C THR A 338 -13.45 -10.88 15.97
N ARG A 339 -14.32 -10.11 16.63
CA ARG A 339 -15.20 -10.63 17.67
C ARG A 339 -16.30 -11.55 17.15
N MET A 340 -16.60 -11.52 15.85
CA MET A 340 -17.57 -12.39 15.20
C MET A 340 -17.13 -13.86 15.29
N PRO A 341 -17.97 -14.79 15.82
CA PRO A 341 -17.61 -16.20 15.97
C PRO A 341 -17.20 -16.87 14.66
N ALA A 342 -17.86 -16.54 13.54
CA ALA A 342 -17.54 -17.08 12.23
C ALA A 342 -16.11 -16.69 11.76
N VAL A 343 -15.63 -15.50 12.11
CA VAL A 343 -14.26 -15.05 11.80
C VAL A 343 -13.26 -15.86 12.64
N GLN A 344 -13.51 -16.01 13.94
CA GLN A 344 -12.62 -16.78 14.83
C GLN A 344 -12.53 -18.26 14.39
N GLU A 345 -13.66 -18.85 13.99
CA GLU A 345 -13.71 -20.22 13.47
C GLU A 345 -12.99 -20.34 12.11
N LEU A 346 -13.16 -19.35 11.22
CA LEU A 346 -12.42 -19.30 9.96
C LEU A 346 -10.91 -19.35 10.20
N VAL A 347 -10.40 -18.46 11.04
CA VAL A 347 -8.96 -18.36 11.35
C VAL A 347 -8.44 -19.65 11.95
N LYS A 348 -9.17 -20.22 12.92
CA LYS A 348 -8.83 -21.51 13.52
C LYS A 348 -8.78 -22.64 12.49
N ASN A 349 -9.75 -22.68 11.58
CA ASN A 349 -9.82 -23.73 10.54
C ASN A 349 -8.69 -23.57 9.51
N MET A 350 -8.30 -22.34 9.16
CA MET A 350 -7.23 -22.07 8.21
C MET A 350 -5.84 -22.36 8.80
N THR A 351 -5.61 -21.97 10.06
CA THR A 351 -4.28 -22.03 10.68
C THR A 351 -4.06 -23.28 11.54
N GLY A 352 -5.15 -23.97 11.93
CA GLY A 352 -5.10 -25.06 12.92
C GLY A 352 -4.78 -24.59 14.33
N LYS A 353 -4.66 -23.28 14.55
CA LYS A 353 -4.33 -22.66 15.85
C LYS A 353 -5.57 -22.01 16.45
N GLN A 354 -5.68 -22.07 17.77
CA GLN A 354 -6.67 -21.25 18.47
C GLN A 354 -6.16 -19.80 18.48
N PRO A 355 -6.94 -18.84 17.94
CA PRO A 355 -6.50 -17.45 17.96
C PRO A 355 -6.24 -16.94 19.38
N ASN A 356 -5.19 -16.15 19.54
CA ASN A 356 -4.86 -15.50 20.79
C ASN A 356 -5.84 -14.35 21.06
N MET A 357 -6.48 -14.38 22.21
CA MET A 357 -7.49 -13.40 22.65
C MET A 357 -7.03 -12.66 23.92
N SER A 358 -5.75 -12.74 24.27
CA SER A 358 -5.20 -12.07 25.47
C SER A 358 -5.15 -10.55 25.35
N VAL A 359 -5.10 -10.04 24.11
CA VAL A 359 -5.12 -8.60 23.82
C VAL A 359 -6.53 -8.14 23.46
N ASN A 360 -6.89 -6.91 23.83
CA ASN A 360 -8.13 -6.31 23.40
C ASN A 360 -7.99 -5.83 21.94
N PRO A 361 -8.77 -6.40 21.00
CA PRO A 361 -8.62 -6.09 19.57
C PRO A 361 -8.96 -4.64 19.19
N ASP A 362 -9.64 -3.88 20.05
CA ASP A 362 -9.99 -2.47 19.85
C ASP A 362 -8.91 -1.50 20.40
N GLU A 363 -7.92 -2.00 21.15
CA GLU A 363 -6.98 -1.18 21.92
C GLU A 363 -5.52 -1.50 21.58
N VAL A 364 -5.24 -2.73 21.18
CA VAL A 364 -3.87 -3.25 21.02
C VAL A 364 -3.05 -2.44 20.01
N VAL A 365 -3.69 -1.90 18.99
CA VAL A 365 -3.04 -1.05 17.96
C VAL A 365 -2.54 0.26 18.56
N ALA A 366 -3.38 0.96 19.34
CA ALA A 366 -2.98 2.19 20.02
C ALA A 366 -1.87 1.94 21.06
N MET A 367 -1.95 0.80 21.78
CA MET A 367 -0.90 0.37 22.72
C MET A 367 0.44 0.18 22.00
N GLY A 368 0.45 -0.51 20.87
CA GLY A 368 1.67 -0.71 20.07
C GLY A 368 2.23 0.59 19.49
N ALA A 369 1.36 1.50 19.07
CA ALA A 369 1.77 2.85 18.65
C ALA A 369 2.42 3.62 19.81
N ALA A 370 1.93 3.47 21.05
CA ALA A 370 2.55 4.07 22.24
C ALA A 370 3.91 3.43 22.53
N VAL A 371 4.06 2.10 22.41
CA VAL A 371 5.36 1.41 22.54
C VAL A 371 6.36 1.98 21.54
N GLN A 372 5.96 2.16 20.28
CA GLN A 372 6.81 2.79 19.26
C GLN A 372 7.17 4.23 19.63
N GLY A 373 6.24 4.97 20.24
CA GLY A 373 6.50 6.30 20.80
C GLY A 373 7.57 6.25 21.90
N GLY A 374 7.49 5.28 22.81
CA GLY A 374 8.48 5.03 23.86
C GLY A 374 9.87 4.68 23.31
N VAL A 375 9.93 3.87 22.24
CA VAL A 375 11.21 3.57 21.55
C VAL A 375 11.81 4.85 20.97
N LEU A 376 11.02 5.70 20.32
CA LEU A 376 11.48 6.98 19.76
C LEU A 376 11.91 8.00 20.83
N ALA A 377 11.28 7.97 22.00
CA ALA A 377 11.63 8.81 23.14
C ALA A 377 12.88 8.29 23.91
N GLY A 378 13.27 7.03 23.70
CA GLY A 378 14.30 6.34 24.45
C GLY A 378 13.84 5.80 25.81
N ASP A 379 12.53 5.74 26.05
CA ASP A 379 11.93 5.17 27.27
C ASP A 379 11.84 3.64 27.20
N VAL A 380 11.85 3.08 25.98
CA VAL A 380 11.85 1.65 25.71
C VAL A 380 13.11 1.31 24.91
N GLU A 381 13.97 0.47 25.47
CA GLU A 381 15.23 0.04 24.84
C GLU A 381 15.15 -1.41 24.34
N GLY A 382 16.02 -1.75 23.38
CA GLY A 382 16.19 -3.13 22.91
C GLY A 382 15.05 -3.61 21.99
N ILE A 383 14.25 -2.71 21.42
CA ILE A 383 13.24 -3.02 20.42
C ILE A 383 13.63 -2.40 19.08
N LEU A 384 13.65 -3.23 18.05
CA LEU A 384 13.84 -2.84 16.65
C LEU A 384 12.65 -3.31 15.82
N LEU A 385 12.04 -2.38 15.11
CA LEU A 385 10.94 -2.64 14.20
C LEU A 385 11.40 -2.52 12.75
N LEU A 386 11.20 -3.57 11.97
CA LEU A 386 11.44 -3.62 10.53
C LEU A 386 10.11 -3.89 9.81
N ASP A 387 9.65 -2.94 9.03
CA ASP A 387 8.43 -3.04 8.24
C ASP A 387 8.75 -3.25 6.74
N VAL A 388 7.76 -3.51 5.89
CA VAL A 388 7.94 -3.82 4.48
C VAL A 388 7.07 -2.98 3.55
N THR A 389 7.47 -2.89 2.27
CA THR A 389 6.62 -2.30 1.23
C THR A 389 5.49 -3.27 0.84
N PRO A 390 4.25 -2.82 0.63
CA PRO A 390 3.16 -3.72 0.25
C PRO A 390 3.20 -4.18 -1.22
N LEU A 391 3.80 -3.36 -2.11
CA LEU A 391 3.87 -3.60 -3.56
C LEU A 391 5.23 -3.24 -4.12
N SER A 392 5.58 -3.87 -5.26
CA SER A 392 6.77 -3.55 -6.04
C SER A 392 6.69 -2.14 -6.63
N LEU A 393 7.83 -1.47 -6.64
CA LEU A 393 8.03 -0.14 -7.23
C LEU A 393 9.02 -0.22 -8.38
N GLY A 394 8.80 0.55 -9.44
CA GLY A 394 9.69 0.54 -10.59
C GLY A 394 9.47 1.72 -11.52
N VAL A 395 10.12 1.65 -12.67
CA VAL A 395 10.03 2.66 -13.75
C VAL A 395 9.65 2.00 -15.06
N GLU A 396 8.97 2.78 -15.91
CA GLU A 396 8.77 2.40 -17.31
C GLU A 396 10.08 2.46 -18.06
N THR A 397 10.41 1.39 -18.76
CA THR A 397 11.58 1.31 -19.64
C THR A 397 11.15 1.10 -21.09
N MET A 398 12.13 1.08 -22.00
CA MET A 398 11.88 0.97 -23.44
C MET A 398 10.97 -0.23 -23.76
N GLY A 399 9.95 0.01 -24.60
CA GLY A 399 8.94 -0.99 -24.96
C GLY A 399 7.74 -1.05 -24.01
N GLY A 400 7.61 -0.11 -23.07
CA GLY A 400 6.48 -0.05 -22.13
C GLY A 400 6.54 -1.13 -21.04
N VAL A 401 7.75 -1.61 -20.71
CA VAL A 401 7.97 -2.62 -19.65
C VAL A 401 8.15 -1.91 -18.32
N MET A 402 7.56 -2.47 -17.25
CA MET A 402 7.88 -2.08 -15.89
C MET A 402 9.17 -2.78 -15.44
N THR A 403 10.23 -2.02 -15.23
CA THR A 403 11.45 -2.51 -14.60
C THR A 403 11.37 -2.27 -13.10
N LYS A 404 11.30 -3.34 -12.33
CA LYS A 404 11.23 -3.26 -10.86
C LYS A 404 12.54 -2.74 -10.29
N MET A 405 12.43 -1.76 -9.41
CA MET A 405 13.53 -1.21 -8.62
C MET A 405 13.52 -1.80 -7.21
N ILE A 406 12.34 -1.90 -6.60
CA ILE A 406 12.15 -2.43 -5.25
C ILE A 406 11.01 -3.44 -5.34
N ASP A 407 11.25 -4.66 -4.90
CA ASP A 407 10.24 -5.71 -4.87
C ASP A 407 9.29 -5.53 -3.67
N ARG A 408 8.05 -6.03 -3.79
CA ARG A 408 7.12 -6.10 -2.66
C ARG A 408 7.74 -6.90 -1.50
N ASN A 409 7.31 -6.60 -0.30
CA ASN A 409 7.83 -7.17 0.94
C ASN A 409 9.33 -6.90 1.18
N THR A 410 9.91 -5.88 0.52
CA THR A 410 11.25 -5.39 0.85
C THR A 410 11.18 -4.60 2.14
N THR A 411 12.08 -4.91 3.08
CA THR A 411 12.21 -4.21 4.38
C THR A 411 12.48 -2.73 4.18
N ILE A 412 11.81 -1.89 4.95
CA ILE A 412 11.98 -0.43 4.96
C ILE A 412 12.52 0.07 6.32
N PRO A 413 13.32 1.16 6.33
CA PRO A 413 13.67 2.03 5.19
C PRO A 413 14.63 1.35 4.20
N THR A 414 14.50 1.68 2.92
CA THR A 414 15.36 1.13 1.87
C THR A 414 15.65 2.14 0.77
N ARG A 415 16.79 1.98 0.14
CA ARG A 415 17.22 2.82 -0.98
C ARG A 415 17.81 1.96 -2.09
N LYS A 416 17.32 2.15 -3.32
CA LYS A 416 17.81 1.46 -4.50
C LYS A 416 18.12 2.48 -5.59
N THR A 417 19.27 2.30 -6.24
CA THR A 417 19.75 3.18 -7.30
C THR A 417 20.14 2.33 -8.52
N GLU A 418 19.66 2.71 -9.70
CA GLU A 418 20.00 2.08 -10.97
C GLU A 418 20.36 3.13 -12.00
N ILE A 419 21.20 2.77 -12.99
CA ILE A 419 21.61 3.66 -14.06
C ILE A 419 20.89 3.29 -15.34
N TYR A 420 20.16 4.24 -15.89
CA TYR A 420 19.47 4.16 -17.17
C TYR A 420 20.14 5.06 -18.21
N SER A 421 19.66 5.00 -19.45
CA SER A 421 20.18 5.82 -20.53
C SER A 421 19.07 6.31 -21.46
N THR A 422 19.43 7.15 -22.44
CA THR A 422 18.52 7.66 -23.47
C THR A 422 18.14 6.55 -24.47
N ALA A 423 16.89 6.56 -24.92
CA ALA A 423 16.33 5.60 -25.90
C ALA A 423 16.54 6.04 -27.37
N ALA A 424 16.86 7.32 -27.62
CA ALA A 424 17.04 7.88 -28.95
C ALA A 424 18.30 8.76 -29.03
N ASP A 425 18.86 8.88 -30.26
CA ASP A 425 19.98 9.77 -30.52
C ASP A 425 19.59 11.24 -30.33
N ASN A 426 20.53 12.03 -29.80
CA ASN A 426 20.34 13.45 -29.52
C ASN A 426 19.15 13.79 -28.60
N GLN A 427 18.72 12.83 -27.77
CA GLN A 427 17.67 13.03 -26.78
C GLN A 427 18.19 13.93 -25.65
N THR A 428 17.56 15.09 -25.44
CA THR A 428 17.96 16.12 -24.46
C THR A 428 17.11 16.12 -23.19
N SER A 429 16.13 15.22 -23.10
CA SER A 429 15.29 15.02 -21.93
C SER A 429 14.84 13.56 -21.80
N VAL A 430 14.62 13.11 -20.58
CA VAL A 430 14.06 11.79 -20.26
C VAL A 430 12.87 11.99 -19.34
N GLU A 431 11.75 11.34 -19.64
CA GLU A 431 10.61 11.23 -18.73
C GLU A 431 10.81 10.01 -17.84
N ILE A 432 10.78 10.22 -16.54
CA ILE A 432 10.76 9.15 -15.55
C ILE A 432 9.30 8.89 -15.17
N HIS A 433 8.78 7.74 -15.56
CA HIS A 433 7.45 7.28 -15.25
C HIS A 433 7.53 6.27 -14.10
N VAL A 434 7.13 6.71 -12.90
CA VAL A 434 7.18 5.91 -11.68
C VAL A 434 5.92 5.07 -11.57
N LEU A 435 6.10 3.78 -11.31
CA LEU A 435 5.07 2.77 -11.33
C LEU A 435 5.04 1.96 -10.02
N GLN A 436 3.85 1.48 -9.66
CA GLN A 436 3.65 0.56 -8.56
C GLN A 436 2.74 -0.59 -9.00
N GLY A 437 3.09 -1.82 -8.65
CA GLY A 437 2.31 -3.02 -8.96
C GLY A 437 3.18 -4.20 -9.36
N GLU A 438 2.53 -5.30 -9.77
CA GLU A 438 3.18 -6.58 -10.03
C GLU A 438 3.18 -7.00 -11.51
N ARG A 439 2.51 -6.22 -12.40
CA ARG A 439 2.41 -6.54 -13.82
C ARG A 439 3.71 -6.19 -14.55
N GLN A 440 4.03 -6.98 -15.59
CA GLN A 440 5.24 -6.80 -16.40
C GLN A 440 5.20 -5.53 -17.27
N MET A 441 3.99 -5.15 -17.75
CA MET A 441 3.84 -3.99 -18.64
C MET A 441 3.47 -2.73 -17.84
N ALA A 442 4.07 -1.60 -18.20
CA ALA A 442 3.88 -0.33 -17.50
C ALA A 442 2.40 0.12 -17.46
N GLN A 443 1.67 -0.05 -18.58
CA GLN A 443 0.26 0.34 -18.69
C GLN A 443 -0.69 -0.41 -17.75
N ASP A 444 -0.27 -1.59 -17.29
CA ASP A 444 -1.07 -2.47 -16.43
C ASP A 444 -0.75 -2.27 -14.94
N ASN A 445 0.14 -1.32 -14.64
CA ASN A 445 0.53 -0.92 -13.29
C ASN A 445 0.05 0.50 -12.98
N LYS A 446 0.02 0.85 -11.70
CA LYS A 446 -0.36 2.20 -11.26
C LYS A 446 0.75 3.20 -11.52
N THR A 447 0.41 4.29 -12.17
CA THR A 447 1.26 5.47 -12.24
C THR A 447 1.27 6.21 -10.91
N LEU A 448 2.41 6.28 -10.25
CA LEU A 448 2.61 7.10 -9.05
C LEU A 448 2.98 8.54 -9.41
N GLY A 449 3.70 8.73 -10.51
CA GLY A 449 4.06 10.06 -10.98
C GLY A 449 4.86 10.00 -12.27
N LYS A 450 4.89 11.15 -12.96
CA LYS A 450 5.74 11.37 -14.12
C LYS A 450 6.48 12.70 -13.95
N PHE A 451 7.77 12.68 -14.19
CA PHE A 451 8.57 13.90 -14.18
C PHE A 451 9.67 13.84 -15.23
N GLN A 452 10.19 14.98 -15.61
CA GLN A 452 11.08 15.08 -16.77
C GLN A 452 12.44 15.66 -16.37
N LEU A 453 13.50 14.88 -16.56
CA LEU A 453 14.87 15.38 -16.52
C LEU A 453 15.18 16.06 -17.86
N THR A 454 15.55 17.34 -17.84
CA THR A 454 15.83 18.13 -19.03
C THR A 454 17.26 18.66 -19.05
N GLY A 455 17.76 18.97 -20.27
CA GLY A 455 19.08 19.56 -20.49
C GLY A 455 20.21 18.54 -20.37
N ILE A 456 19.91 17.30 -20.73
CA ILE A 456 20.89 16.27 -21.02
C ILE A 456 21.64 16.69 -22.29
N PRO A 457 22.98 16.63 -22.37
CA PRO A 457 23.73 16.91 -23.58
C PRO A 457 23.32 15.97 -24.71
N ALA A 458 23.13 16.53 -25.90
CA ALA A 458 22.85 15.74 -27.09
C ALA A 458 24.02 14.78 -27.35
N ALA A 459 23.72 13.48 -27.35
CA ALA A 459 24.66 12.40 -27.56
C ALA A 459 23.96 11.24 -28.28
N ARG A 460 24.70 10.23 -28.70
CA ARG A 460 24.12 8.98 -29.19
C ARG A 460 23.33 8.30 -28.05
N ARG A 461 22.27 7.57 -28.41
CA ARG A 461 21.51 6.77 -27.45
C ARG A 461 22.43 5.82 -26.69
N GLY A 462 22.14 5.55 -25.44
CA GLY A 462 22.95 4.70 -24.59
C GLY A 462 24.20 5.35 -23.98
N VAL A 463 24.58 6.58 -24.41
CA VAL A 463 25.75 7.28 -23.90
C VAL A 463 25.46 8.08 -22.62
N PRO A 464 24.38 8.87 -22.51
CA PRO A 464 24.04 9.55 -21.27
C PRO A 464 23.77 8.54 -20.16
N GLN A 465 24.27 8.83 -18.96
CA GLN A 465 24.02 8.00 -17.77
C GLN A 465 23.10 8.75 -16.82
N ILE A 466 21.90 8.21 -16.64
CA ILE A 466 20.85 8.78 -15.80
C ILE A 466 20.66 7.87 -14.61
N GLU A 467 21.12 8.33 -13.47
CA GLU A 467 20.95 7.66 -12.20
C GLU A 467 19.52 7.90 -11.69
N VAL A 468 18.75 6.85 -11.46
CA VAL A 468 17.41 6.89 -10.84
C VAL A 468 17.48 6.24 -9.48
N THR A 469 17.08 6.96 -8.45
CA THR A 469 17.11 6.51 -7.07
C THR A 469 15.70 6.50 -6.50
N PHE A 470 15.30 5.35 -5.96
CA PHE A 470 14.14 5.19 -5.08
C PHE A 470 14.61 5.19 -3.64
N ASP A 471 14.00 6.01 -2.82
CA ASP A 471 14.30 6.15 -1.38
C ASP A 471 12.98 6.06 -0.61
N ILE A 472 12.80 4.98 0.16
CA ILE A 472 11.62 4.76 0.98
C ILE A 472 12.02 4.98 2.44
N ASP A 473 11.35 5.92 3.09
CA ASP A 473 11.60 6.20 4.50
C ASP A 473 10.97 5.14 5.43
N ALA A 474 11.23 5.28 6.72
CA ALA A 474 10.66 4.39 7.73
C ALA A 474 9.13 4.49 7.87
N ASN A 475 8.48 5.50 7.30
CA ASN A 475 7.03 5.67 7.25
C ASN A 475 6.40 5.02 6.01
N GLY A 476 7.24 4.48 5.10
CA GLY A 476 6.81 3.94 3.81
C GLY A 476 6.58 5.00 2.75
N ILE A 477 7.05 6.24 2.95
CA ILE A 477 6.91 7.34 1.99
C ILE A 477 8.02 7.25 0.95
N VAL A 478 7.61 7.27 -0.33
CA VAL A 478 8.51 7.08 -1.48
C VAL A 478 8.97 8.41 -2.02
N ASN A 479 10.28 8.57 -2.15
CA ASN A 479 10.93 9.66 -2.88
C ASN A 479 11.67 9.09 -4.07
N VAL A 480 11.46 9.67 -5.24
CA VAL A 480 12.19 9.27 -6.46
C VAL A 480 12.97 10.48 -6.97
N SER A 481 14.24 10.26 -7.23
CA SER A 481 15.11 11.28 -7.83
C SER A 481 15.83 10.73 -9.05
N ASP A 482 16.08 11.59 -10.04
CA ASP A 482 16.96 11.30 -11.15
C ASP A 482 18.11 12.30 -11.23
N LYS A 483 19.23 11.85 -11.80
CA LYS A 483 20.42 12.67 -11.97
C LYS A 483 21.16 12.28 -13.25
N ASP A 484 21.40 13.23 -14.11
CA ASP A 484 22.35 13.07 -15.20
C ASP A 484 23.80 13.14 -14.66
N LEU A 485 24.50 12.02 -14.71
CA LEU A 485 25.87 11.91 -14.18
C LEU A 485 26.87 12.74 -15.00
N GLY A 486 26.58 13.05 -16.27
CA GLY A 486 27.43 13.88 -17.14
C GLY A 486 27.40 15.35 -16.78
N THR A 487 26.21 15.91 -16.48
CA THR A 487 26.02 17.32 -16.16
C THR A 487 25.84 17.62 -14.68
N GLY A 488 25.52 16.61 -13.89
CA GLY A 488 25.14 16.74 -12.48
C GLY A 488 23.74 17.33 -12.27
N LYS A 489 22.94 17.55 -13.33
CA LYS A 489 21.55 17.99 -13.21
C LYS A 489 20.72 16.92 -12.55
N GLN A 490 19.86 17.34 -11.63
CA GLN A 490 19.01 16.47 -10.83
C GLN A 490 17.58 16.98 -10.80
N GLN A 491 16.64 16.07 -10.78
CA GLN A 491 15.23 16.29 -10.43
C GLN A 491 14.84 15.35 -9.28
N GLN A 492 13.82 15.72 -8.56
CA GLN A 492 13.28 14.90 -7.49
C GLN A 492 11.77 15.09 -7.41
N ILE A 493 11.05 14.02 -7.18
CA ILE A 493 9.64 14.05 -6.86
C ILE A 493 9.43 13.27 -5.56
N THR A 494 8.71 13.88 -4.63
CA THR A 494 8.08 13.12 -3.55
C THR A 494 6.73 12.66 -4.06
N ILE A 495 6.46 11.38 -4.00
CA ILE A 495 5.20 10.84 -4.45
C ILE A 495 4.12 11.36 -3.50
N SER A 496 3.33 12.30 -3.95
CA SER A 496 2.25 12.91 -3.17
C SER A 496 0.92 12.89 -3.91
N GLY A 497 0.02 12.14 -3.43
CA GLY A 497 -1.44 12.28 -3.38
C GLY A 497 -2.30 12.44 -4.62
N SER A 498 -1.81 12.72 -5.81
CA SER A 498 -2.70 12.87 -6.97
C SER A 498 -2.90 11.59 -7.81
N THR A 499 -2.15 10.55 -7.50
CA THR A 499 -2.09 9.29 -8.27
C THR A 499 -2.12 8.03 -7.39
N ALA A 500 -2.69 8.14 -6.20
CA ALA A 500 -2.74 7.02 -5.26
C ALA A 500 -3.53 5.83 -5.80
N LEU A 501 -3.01 4.61 -5.59
CA LEU A 501 -3.73 3.37 -5.86
C LEU A 501 -4.94 3.24 -4.95
N THR A 502 -6.05 2.77 -5.51
CA THR A 502 -7.09 2.15 -4.70
C THR A 502 -6.65 0.73 -4.32
N ASP A 503 -7.18 0.25 -3.26
CA ASP A 503 -6.87 -1.04 -2.68
C ASP A 503 -7.41 -2.18 -3.56
N ASP A 504 -8.60 -1.99 -4.18
CA ASP A 504 -9.12 -2.87 -5.24
C ASP A 504 -8.17 -2.91 -6.43
N GLU A 505 -7.48 -1.81 -6.73
CA GLU A 505 -6.45 -1.79 -7.76
C GLU A 505 -5.22 -2.60 -7.33
N VAL A 506 -4.80 -2.51 -6.07
CA VAL A 506 -3.71 -3.34 -5.52
C VAL A 506 -4.07 -4.83 -5.62
N ASP A 507 -5.21 -5.22 -5.06
CA ASP A 507 -5.68 -6.62 -5.07
C ASP A 507 -5.96 -7.12 -6.48
N ARG A 508 -6.53 -6.28 -7.34
CA ARG A 508 -6.74 -6.61 -8.74
C ARG A 508 -5.41 -6.78 -9.46
N MET A 509 -4.43 -5.89 -9.24
CA MET A 509 -3.10 -5.96 -9.84
C MET A 509 -2.35 -7.21 -9.43
N VAL A 510 -2.41 -7.61 -8.17
CA VAL A 510 -1.79 -8.87 -7.71
C VAL A 510 -2.49 -10.07 -8.36
N LYS A 511 -3.83 -10.10 -8.36
CA LYS A 511 -4.63 -11.16 -8.99
C LYS A 511 -4.44 -11.22 -10.51
N ASP A 512 -4.44 -10.07 -11.17
CA ASP A 512 -4.22 -9.96 -12.59
C ASP A 512 -2.79 -10.35 -12.97
N ALA A 513 -1.80 -10.00 -12.15
CA ALA A 513 -0.43 -10.43 -12.35
C ALA A 513 -0.29 -11.96 -12.27
N GLU A 514 -0.90 -12.59 -11.25
CA GLU A 514 -0.91 -14.06 -11.11
C GLU A 514 -1.67 -14.76 -12.27
N ALA A 515 -2.81 -14.19 -12.69
CA ALA A 515 -3.63 -14.75 -13.76
C ALA A 515 -2.98 -14.63 -15.15
N HIS A 516 -2.18 -13.58 -15.36
CA HIS A 516 -1.56 -13.27 -16.64
C HIS A 516 -0.03 -13.44 -16.62
N ALA A 517 0.53 -14.05 -15.57
CA ALA A 517 1.98 -14.17 -15.39
C ALA A 517 2.70 -14.78 -16.60
N GLU A 518 2.14 -15.83 -17.20
CA GLU A 518 2.73 -16.48 -18.37
C GLU A 518 2.60 -15.63 -19.64
N GLU A 519 1.46 -14.98 -19.85
CA GLU A 519 1.23 -14.06 -20.97
C GLU A 519 2.13 -12.82 -20.87
N ASP A 520 2.23 -12.23 -19.68
CA ASP A 520 3.10 -11.07 -19.44
C ASP A 520 4.58 -11.43 -19.62
N LYS A 521 4.99 -12.64 -19.21
CA LYS A 521 6.36 -13.14 -19.43
C LYS A 521 6.69 -13.24 -20.90
N VAL A 522 5.81 -13.88 -21.69
CA VAL A 522 6.00 -13.98 -23.15
C VAL A 522 6.09 -12.60 -23.78
N ARG A 523 5.20 -11.69 -23.40
CA ARG A 523 5.18 -10.32 -23.93
C ARG A 523 6.44 -9.52 -23.56
N LYS A 524 6.95 -9.70 -22.34
CA LYS A 524 8.21 -9.10 -21.90
C LYS A 524 9.39 -9.68 -22.73
N GLU A 525 9.46 -11.00 -22.90
CA GLU A 525 10.49 -11.66 -23.71
C GLU A 525 10.48 -11.14 -25.16
N GLU A 526 9.30 -10.96 -25.75
CA GLU A 526 9.16 -10.37 -27.09
C GLU A 526 9.73 -8.95 -27.16
N VAL A 527 9.43 -8.10 -26.16
CA VAL A 527 9.95 -6.72 -26.08
C VAL A 527 11.47 -6.72 -25.91
N GLU A 528 12.00 -7.59 -25.05
CA GLU A 528 13.46 -7.72 -24.83
C GLU A 528 14.20 -8.16 -26.11
N VAL A 529 13.64 -9.13 -26.86
CA VAL A 529 14.21 -9.57 -28.15
C VAL A 529 14.22 -8.42 -29.16
N ARG A 530 13.14 -7.62 -29.25
CA ARG A 530 13.07 -6.44 -30.13
C ARG A 530 14.09 -5.38 -29.74
N ASN A 531 14.20 -5.06 -28.46
CA ASN A 531 15.15 -4.09 -27.91
C ASN A 531 16.60 -4.52 -28.17
N ASN A 532 16.91 -5.81 -28.02
CA ASN A 532 18.23 -6.36 -28.31
C ASN A 532 18.56 -6.24 -29.80
N CYS A 533 17.61 -6.57 -30.69
CA CYS A 533 17.78 -6.41 -32.14
C CYS A 533 18.08 -4.97 -32.53
N ASP A 534 17.31 -4.01 -32.00
CA ASP A 534 17.49 -2.59 -32.27
C ASP A 534 18.84 -2.06 -31.74
N SER A 535 19.29 -2.55 -30.59
CA SER A 535 20.61 -2.23 -30.03
C SER A 535 21.76 -2.76 -30.89
N LEU A 536 21.64 -3.98 -31.40
CA LEU A 536 22.63 -4.59 -32.30
C LEU A 536 22.68 -3.90 -33.68
N ILE A 537 21.54 -3.48 -34.21
CA ILE A 537 21.48 -2.67 -35.43
C ILE A 537 22.33 -1.42 -35.23
N ASN A 538 22.07 -0.68 -34.16
CA ASN A 538 22.77 0.58 -33.88
C ASN A 538 24.27 0.38 -33.64
N ALA A 539 24.66 -0.66 -32.90
CA ALA A 539 26.07 -1.01 -32.67
C ALA A 539 26.79 -1.39 -33.97
N THR A 540 26.15 -2.19 -34.83
CA THR A 540 26.69 -2.64 -36.10
C THR A 540 26.85 -1.47 -37.10
N GLU A 541 25.85 -0.58 -37.18
CA GLU A 541 25.94 0.65 -38.04
C GLU A 541 27.02 1.58 -37.55
N THR A 542 27.17 1.75 -36.23
CA THR A 542 28.24 2.59 -35.66
C THR A 542 29.62 2.03 -36.02
N THR A 543 29.80 0.72 -35.81
CA THR A 543 31.07 0.04 -36.17
C THR A 543 31.35 0.10 -37.66
N LEU A 544 30.35 -0.09 -38.51
CA LEU A 544 30.49 0.06 -39.96
C LEU A 544 30.91 1.49 -40.36
N GLY A 545 30.38 2.52 -39.69
CA GLY A 545 30.76 3.91 -39.90
C GLY A 545 32.22 4.22 -39.55
N GLU A 546 32.74 3.54 -38.50
CA GLU A 546 34.12 3.76 -38.03
C GLU A 546 35.18 2.97 -38.80
N VAL A 547 34.82 1.78 -39.29
CA VAL A 547 35.81 0.85 -39.88
C VAL A 547 35.47 0.39 -41.30
N GLY A 548 34.34 0.81 -41.87
CA GLY A 548 33.83 0.30 -43.16
C GLY A 548 34.80 0.49 -44.34
N ASP A 549 35.74 1.44 -44.27
CA ASP A 549 36.79 1.63 -45.27
C ASP A 549 38.04 0.73 -45.05
N LYS A 550 38.09 0.03 -43.91
CA LYS A 550 39.23 -0.83 -43.51
C LYS A 550 38.93 -2.32 -43.65
N VAL A 551 37.67 -2.67 -43.88
CA VAL A 551 37.22 -4.08 -44.01
C VAL A 551 37.05 -4.50 -45.48
N SER A 552 37.08 -5.79 -45.75
CA SER A 552 36.86 -6.27 -47.13
C SER A 552 35.43 -5.95 -47.60
N PRO A 553 35.22 -5.74 -48.91
CA PRO A 553 33.89 -5.48 -49.47
C PRO A 553 32.84 -6.56 -49.09
N GLU A 554 33.29 -7.82 -48.95
CA GLU A 554 32.41 -8.93 -48.57
C GLU A 554 31.96 -8.84 -47.12
N VAL A 555 32.83 -8.49 -46.16
CA VAL A 555 32.49 -8.31 -44.75
C VAL A 555 31.57 -7.09 -44.57
N LYS A 556 31.84 -5.98 -45.28
CA LYS A 556 31.00 -4.80 -45.30
C LYS A 556 29.58 -5.13 -45.79
N GLN A 557 29.48 -5.82 -46.92
CA GLN A 557 28.21 -6.20 -47.52
C GLN A 557 27.42 -7.17 -46.64
N GLN A 558 28.09 -8.08 -45.91
CA GLN A 558 27.43 -9.00 -44.96
C GLN A 558 26.84 -8.23 -43.76
N ALA A 559 27.59 -7.27 -43.23
CA ALA A 559 27.11 -6.46 -42.10
C ALA A 559 25.94 -5.53 -42.49
N GLU A 560 26.04 -4.88 -43.67
CA GLU A 560 24.94 -4.06 -44.21
C GLU A 560 23.69 -4.91 -44.50
N SER A 561 23.85 -6.11 -45.00
CA SER A 561 22.72 -7.06 -45.21
C SER A 561 22.08 -7.50 -43.90
N ALA A 562 22.88 -7.81 -42.87
CA ALA A 562 22.37 -8.19 -41.56
C ALA A 562 21.59 -7.06 -40.87
N VAL A 563 22.10 -5.83 -41.00
CA VAL A 563 21.38 -4.62 -40.50
C VAL A 563 20.06 -4.42 -41.27
N ALA A 564 20.05 -4.57 -42.57
CA ALA A 564 18.83 -4.43 -43.37
C ALA A 564 17.79 -5.52 -43.01
N GLN A 565 18.23 -6.75 -42.76
CA GLN A 565 17.37 -7.83 -42.27
C GLN A 565 16.81 -7.55 -40.89
N GLY A 566 17.63 -7.01 -39.95
CA GLY A 566 17.20 -6.61 -38.63
C GLY A 566 16.12 -5.53 -38.66
N LYS A 567 16.32 -4.49 -39.45
CA LYS A 567 15.34 -3.42 -39.64
C LYS A 567 14.02 -3.93 -40.23
N ALA A 568 14.09 -4.76 -41.25
CA ALA A 568 12.89 -5.37 -41.86
C ALA A 568 12.15 -6.32 -40.88
N ALA A 569 12.88 -7.08 -40.07
CA ALA A 569 12.29 -7.95 -39.06
C ALA A 569 11.58 -7.17 -37.95
N LEU A 570 12.13 -6.01 -37.54
CA LEU A 570 11.50 -5.13 -36.54
C LEU A 570 10.20 -4.48 -37.02
N GLU A 571 10.01 -4.29 -38.33
CA GLU A 571 8.73 -3.81 -38.91
C GLU A 571 7.62 -4.91 -38.84
N GLY A 572 8.02 -6.17 -38.72
CA GLY A 572 7.11 -7.31 -38.61
C GLY A 572 6.75 -7.69 -37.16
N THR A 573 5.94 -8.74 -37.02
CA THR A 573 5.55 -9.32 -35.73
C THR A 573 6.16 -10.71 -35.46
N ASP A 574 6.98 -11.21 -36.38
CA ASP A 574 7.59 -12.56 -36.30
C ASP A 574 8.86 -12.49 -35.43
N ILE A 575 8.76 -13.00 -34.21
CA ILE A 575 9.86 -13.04 -33.23
C ILE A 575 11.00 -13.95 -33.65
N GLU A 576 10.73 -15.06 -34.37
CA GLU A 576 11.78 -15.94 -34.86
C GLU A 576 12.59 -15.29 -36.01
N ALA A 577 11.95 -14.48 -36.84
CA ALA A 577 12.66 -13.66 -37.81
C ALA A 577 13.58 -12.62 -37.15
N ILE A 578 13.16 -12.02 -36.02
CA ILE A 578 13.98 -11.08 -35.27
C ILE A 578 15.17 -11.81 -34.62
N LYS A 579 14.99 -12.97 -34.03
CA LYS A 579 16.07 -13.78 -33.46
C LYS A 579 17.10 -14.19 -34.52
N ALA A 580 16.64 -14.61 -35.68
CA ALA A 580 17.54 -14.94 -36.80
C ALA A 580 18.35 -13.72 -37.27
N ALA A 581 17.75 -12.54 -37.31
CA ALA A 581 18.44 -11.29 -37.62
C ALA A 581 19.49 -10.90 -36.56
N ILE A 582 19.19 -11.14 -35.28
CA ILE A 582 20.13 -10.95 -34.15
C ILE A 582 21.37 -11.85 -34.36
N GLU A 583 21.18 -13.11 -34.65
CA GLU A 583 22.29 -14.04 -34.91
C GLU A 583 23.14 -13.61 -36.12
N ALA A 584 22.50 -13.17 -37.20
CA ALA A 584 23.21 -12.67 -38.39
C ALA A 584 24.05 -11.42 -38.06
N MET A 585 23.51 -10.48 -37.26
CA MET A 585 24.24 -9.30 -36.83
C MET A 585 25.39 -9.62 -35.88
N GLN A 586 25.21 -10.54 -34.94
CA GLN A 586 26.29 -11.02 -34.08
C GLN A 586 27.43 -11.61 -34.87
N GLN A 587 27.15 -12.47 -35.86
CA GLN A 587 28.17 -13.05 -36.75
C GLN A 587 28.90 -11.97 -37.58
N ALA A 588 28.17 -10.97 -38.08
CA ALA A 588 28.76 -9.86 -38.79
C ALA A 588 29.65 -9.01 -37.88
N GLY A 589 29.18 -8.75 -36.64
CA GLY A 589 29.93 -8.03 -35.61
C GLY A 589 31.24 -8.70 -35.23
N TYR A 590 31.25 -10.03 -35.09
CA TYR A 590 32.49 -10.80 -34.86
C TYR A 590 33.50 -10.60 -35.99
N LYS A 591 33.05 -10.68 -37.25
CA LYS A 591 33.95 -10.46 -38.40
C LYS A 591 34.47 -9.03 -38.52
N LEU A 592 33.64 -8.05 -38.14
CA LEU A 592 34.09 -6.66 -38.09
C LEU A 592 35.13 -6.44 -36.97
N ALA A 593 34.93 -7.02 -35.80
CA ALA A 593 35.84 -6.93 -34.67
C ALA A 593 37.17 -7.63 -34.94
N GLU A 594 37.18 -8.80 -35.64
CA GLU A 594 38.38 -9.52 -36.01
C GLU A 594 39.31 -8.67 -36.90
N VAL A 595 38.76 -7.88 -37.80
CA VAL A 595 39.53 -6.97 -38.67
C VAL A 595 40.09 -5.76 -37.91
N VAL A 596 39.34 -5.28 -36.88
CA VAL A 596 39.71 -4.04 -36.12
C VAL A 596 40.80 -4.31 -35.10
N TYR A 597 40.69 -5.44 -34.39
CA TYR A 597 41.53 -5.70 -33.20
C TYR A 597 42.58 -6.79 -33.40
N GLY A 598 42.62 -7.49 -34.57
CA GLY A 598 43.56 -8.60 -34.83
C GLY A 598 43.25 -9.82 -33.95
N ASN A 599 43.87 -10.97 -34.30
CA ASN A 599 43.47 -12.31 -33.79
C ASN A 599 43.65 -12.58 -32.29
N GLN A 600 44.09 -11.64 -31.45
CA GLN A 600 44.27 -11.91 -30.01
C GLN A 600 43.32 -11.14 -29.07
N ASP A 601 42.76 -10.02 -29.48
CA ASP A 601 41.91 -9.19 -28.60
C ASP A 601 40.39 -9.30 -28.90
N ALA A 602 40.02 -9.84 -30.06
CA ALA A 602 38.64 -9.95 -30.51
C ALA A 602 37.73 -10.78 -29.59
N ALA A 603 38.26 -11.80 -28.91
CA ALA A 603 37.50 -12.64 -27.99
C ALA A 603 37.13 -11.92 -26.67
N GLN A 604 37.97 -10.97 -26.22
CA GLN A 604 37.69 -10.22 -24.99
C GLN A 604 36.72 -9.05 -25.19
N ALA A 605 36.78 -8.39 -26.35
CA ALA A 605 35.87 -7.27 -26.66
C ALA A 605 34.43 -7.75 -26.94
N ALA A 606 34.27 -8.90 -27.58
CA ALA A 606 32.95 -9.51 -27.85
C ALA A 606 32.28 -10.08 -26.57
N ALA A 607 33.07 -10.55 -25.59
CA ALA A 607 32.57 -10.97 -24.29
C ALA A 607 32.05 -9.78 -23.45
N GLY A 608 32.64 -8.58 -23.65
CA GLY A 608 32.19 -7.36 -22.95
C GLY A 608 30.87 -6.79 -23.47
N ALA A 609 30.52 -7.02 -24.75
CA ALA A 609 29.26 -6.56 -25.34
C ALA A 609 28.10 -7.57 -25.15
N ALA A 610 28.43 -8.85 -24.90
CA ALA A 610 27.46 -9.91 -24.60
C ALA A 610 27.23 -10.13 -23.08
N GLY A 611 27.97 -9.42 -22.22
CA GLY A 611 27.97 -9.57 -20.77
C GLY A 611 26.90 -8.80 -20.00
N ALA A 612 25.99 -8.08 -20.68
CA ALA A 612 24.88 -7.43 -20.02
C ALA A 612 23.59 -8.27 -20.22
N GLN A 613 23.47 -9.33 -19.47
CA GLN A 613 22.25 -10.04 -19.06
C GLN A 613 22.37 -11.57 -19.18
N GLN A 614 22.91 -12.19 -18.12
CA GLN A 614 22.43 -13.52 -17.73
C GLN A 614 21.70 -13.39 -16.41
N PRO A 615 20.59 -14.08 -16.18
CA PRO A 615 19.99 -14.15 -14.86
C PRO A 615 20.98 -14.81 -13.92
N ALA A 616 21.23 -14.17 -12.79
CA ALA A 616 22.07 -14.71 -11.74
C ALA A 616 21.41 -15.98 -11.18
N ASP A 617 22.01 -17.12 -11.48
CA ASP A 617 21.91 -18.29 -10.62
C ASP A 617 22.66 -17.99 -9.31
N ASP A 618 22.03 -18.39 -8.23
CA ASP A 618 22.39 -18.30 -6.84
C ASP A 618 23.80 -18.86 -6.61
N ASP A 619 24.80 -17.98 -6.53
CA ASP A 619 26.11 -18.32 -5.97
C ASP A 619 26.52 -17.23 -4.97
N THR A 620 26.32 -17.57 -3.70
CA THR A 620 26.80 -16.87 -2.52
C THR A 620 28.30 -16.56 -2.65
N ILE A 621 28.64 -15.29 -2.82
CA ILE A 621 30.01 -14.82 -2.60
C ILE A 621 30.14 -14.50 -1.11
N GLU A 622 30.83 -15.38 -0.36
CA GLU A 622 31.36 -15.05 0.96
C GLU A 622 32.37 -13.91 0.81
N ALA A 623 32.00 -12.74 1.27
CA ALA A 623 32.94 -11.62 1.42
C ALA A 623 33.59 -11.72 2.79
N ASP A 624 34.84 -12.14 2.82
CA ASP A 624 35.71 -12.01 3.98
C ASP A 624 35.96 -10.54 4.27
N PHE A 625 35.44 -10.04 5.39
CA PHE A 625 35.79 -8.73 5.92
C PHE A 625 36.95 -8.89 6.93
N GLU A 626 38.11 -8.43 6.54
CA GLU A 626 39.22 -8.23 7.45
C GLU A 626 38.98 -6.93 8.25
N VAL A 627 38.70 -7.09 9.55
CA VAL A 627 38.58 -5.96 10.49
C VAL A 627 40.01 -5.44 10.76
N VAL A 628 40.33 -4.26 10.27
CA VAL A 628 41.53 -3.53 10.64
C VAL A 628 41.23 -2.77 11.94
N ASP A 629 41.70 -3.29 13.06
CA ASP A 629 41.82 -2.57 14.33
C ASP A 629 42.83 -1.42 14.18
N ASP A 630 42.36 -0.20 14.23
CA ASP A 630 43.21 0.99 14.39
C ASP A 630 43.21 1.43 15.86
N ASP A 631 43.98 0.67 16.69
CA ASP A 631 44.44 1.12 17.99
C ASP A 631 45.84 1.71 17.81
N GLU A 632 45.96 2.99 18.05
CA GLU A 632 47.06 3.73 18.66
C GLU A 632 47.17 5.18 18.14
N LYS A 633 46.76 6.12 18.96
CA LYS A 633 47.67 7.12 19.54
C LYS A 633 46.99 8.04 20.54
N LYS A 634 47.25 7.74 21.81
CA LYS A 634 47.31 8.77 22.85
C LYS A 634 48.57 9.61 22.65
N ASP A 635 48.40 10.87 22.99
CA ASP A 635 49.32 11.86 23.58
C ASP A 635 49.40 13.16 22.74
N LYS A 636 48.69 14.15 23.12
CA LYS A 636 49.05 15.38 23.87
C LYS A 636 47.85 16.32 24.00
#